data_4bcf720cdec70c0ad9df2768fe720179
#
_entry.id   4bcf720cdec70c0ad9df2768fe720179
#
_cell.length_a   1.000
_cell.length_b   1.000
_cell.length_c   1.000
_cell.angle_alpha   90.00
_cell.angle_beta   90.00
_cell.angle_gamma   90.00
#
_symmetry.space_group_name_H-M   'P 1'
#
loop_
_entity.id
_entity.type
_entity.pdbx_description
1 polymer ?
#
loop_
_entity_poly.entity_id
_entity_poly.type
_entity_poly.pdbx_seq_one_letter_code
_entity_poly.pdbx_strand_id
1 'polypeptide(L)'
;MKSKPKLLVIIGPTASGKSDLTVSIAKRFTGEIISADSRQVYRGMDIGTGKVPRDASRKSQIANSYYYKRVPHHLLDVASPKRRFTVAQYKNLAQKAIKKILAKGKVPIICGGTGFYIQAVTENLEIPEVKPDLKLRARLEKIATKELYKKLQKLDPRRAGEIDRFNRRRLIRALEIIYKTGKPVPTLVIPAKAGIQKSEPGFRVTPGMTNTNSFDTLFLGIKKSPQELKTLIAQRLQKRLKQGMIAEVIKLHRQGVSWQRLDDFGLEYRWIAKYLQKRISREVMISRLQKEIEHFAKRQTTWFKRNKKIRWIENESQAGNFIQEFIEK
;
A
#
# COMPACT_ATOMS: atom_id res chain seq x y z
N MET A 1 -25.58 -20.25 -9.73
CA MET A 1 -24.68 -19.06 -9.81
C MET A 1 -23.27 -19.53 -9.46
N LYS A 2 -22.26 -19.27 -10.30
CA LYS A 2 -20.86 -19.60 -9.94
C LYS A 2 -20.45 -18.81 -8.71
N SER A 3 -19.92 -19.47 -7.68
CA SER A 3 -19.41 -18.83 -6.49
C SER A 3 -18.30 -17.84 -6.84
N LYS A 4 -18.24 -16.71 -6.14
CA LYS A 4 -17.15 -15.74 -6.34
C LYS A 4 -15.82 -16.35 -5.96
N PRO A 5 -14.74 -16.13 -6.73
CA PRO A 5 -13.42 -16.63 -6.37
C PRO A 5 -12.95 -16.04 -5.04
N LYS A 6 -12.36 -16.87 -4.19
CA LYS A 6 -11.91 -16.51 -2.84
C LYS A 6 -10.60 -15.74 -2.89
N LEU A 7 -10.48 -14.72 -2.03
CA LEU A 7 -9.31 -13.88 -1.89
C LEU A 7 -8.99 -13.68 -0.40
N LEU A 8 -7.79 -14.04 0.02
CA LEU A 8 -7.30 -13.73 1.37
C LEU A 8 -6.57 -12.41 1.38
N VAL A 9 -6.77 -11.61 2.42
CA VAL A 9 -6.08 -10.33 2.62
C VAL A 9 -5.52 -10.28 4.04
N ILE A 10 -4.19 -10.29 4.16
CA ILE A 10 -3.47 -10.23 5.43
C ILE A 10 -2.84 -8.86 5.59
N ILE A 11 -3.31 -8.13 6.57
CA ILE A 11 -2.91 -6.75 6.85
C ILE A 11 -2.34 -6.58 8.25
N GLY A 12 -1.64 -5.48 8.41
CA GLY A 12 -1.10 -5.10 9.72
C GLY A 12 -0.13 -3.94 9.58
N PRO A 13 0.19 -3.26 10.68
CA PRO A 13 1.17 -2.19 10.67
C PRO A 13 2.57 -2.72 10.33
N THR A 14 3.47 -1.82 10.01
CA THR A 14 4.89 -2.19 9.85
C THR A 14 5.41 -2.82 11.14
N ALA A 15 6.33 -3.76 11.03
CA ALA A 15 6.89 -4.55 12.12
C ALA A 15 5.92 -5.51 12.87
N SER A 16 4.71 -5.75 12.37
CA SER A 16 3.74 -6.65 13.04
C SER A 16 3.96 -8.15 12.80
N GLY A 17 4.96 -8.56 12.00
CA GLY A 17 5.19 -9.99 11.67
C GLY A 17 4.32 -10.53 10.52
N LYS A 18 3.56 -9.67 9.83
CA LYS A 18 2.62 -10.10 8.76
C LYS A 18 3.25 -10.97 7.66
N SER A 19 4.51 -10.69 7.26
CA SER A 19 5.14 -11.43 6.16
C SER A 19 5.42 -12.89 6.51
N ASP A 20 5.90 -13.16 7.73
CA ASP A 20 6.19 -14.53 8.16
C ASP A 20 4.89 -15.32 8.36
N LEU A 21 3.87 -14.72 8.99
CA LEU A 21 2.53 -15.30 9.11
C LEU A 21 1.95 -15.62 7.72
N THR A 22 2.07 -14.69 6.76
CA THR A 22 1.51 -14.92 5.42
C THR A 22 2.21 -16.06 4.70
N VAL A 23 3.51 -16.23 4.89
CA VAL A 23 4.27 -17.36 4.31
C VAL A 23 3.82 -18.68 4.90
N SER A 24 3.61 -18.76 6.22
CA SER A 24 3.10 -19.95 6.89
C SER A 24 1.69 -20.32 6.37
N ILE A 25 0.79 -19.34 6.30
CA ILE A 25 -0.55 -19.51 5.72
C ILE A 25 -0.48 -19.97 4.27
N ALA A 26 0.37 -19.35 3.44
CA ALA A 26 0.51 -19.72 2.04
C ALA A 26 0.98 -21.17 1.85
N LYS A 27 1.85 -21.68 2.73
CA LYS A 27 2.26 -23.08 2.71
C LYS A 27 1.11 -24.01 3.09
N ARG A 28 0.39 -23.69 4.17
CA ARG A 28 -0.70 -24.52 4.70
C ARG A 28 -1.88 -24.62 3.74
N PHE A 29 -2.25 -23.52 3.08
CA PHE A 29 -3.42 -23.42 2.20
C PHE A 29 -3.08 -23.35 0.71
N THR A 30 -1.92 -23.82 0.31
CA THR A 30 -1.47 -23.86 -1.11
C THR A 30 -1.65 -22.53 -1.82
N GLY A 31 -1.25 -21.42 -1.17
CA GLY A 31 -1.44 -20.07 -1.68
C GLY A 31 -0.19 -19.49 -2.34
N GLU A 32 -0.40 -18.40 -3.09
CA GLU A 32 0.67 -17.54 -3.60
C GLU A 32 0.45 -16.09 -3.12
N ILE A 33 1.53 -15.38 -2.76
CA ILE A 33 1.47 -14.08 -2.10
C ILE A 33 1.57 -12.94 -3.11
N ILE A 34 0.71 -11.92 -2.95
CA ILE A 34 0.74 -10.68 -3.72
C ILE A 34 1.08 -9.54 -2.76
N SER A 35 2.27 -8.92 -2.92
CA SER A 35 2.68 -7.82 -2.06
C SER A 35 1.82 -6.58 -2.29
N ALA A 36 1.27 -6.01 -1.21
CA ALA A 36 0.55 -4.73 -1.21
C ALA A 36 1.33 -3.66 -0.44
N ASP A 37 2.58 -3.46 -0.84
CA ASP A 37 3.45 -2.43 -0.28
C ASP A 37 3.97 -1.50 -1.39
N SER A 38 3.72 -0.19 -1.25
CA SER A 38 4.06 0.82 -2.25
C SER A 38 5.57 1.12 -2.37
N ARG A 39 6.41 0.48 -1.56
CA ARG A 39 7.87 0.60 -1.61
C ARG A 39 8.52 -0.70 -2.10
N GLN A 40 8.01 -1.84 -1.70
CA GLN A 40 8.55 -3.15 -2.09
C GLN A 40 8.37 -3.46 -3.60
N VAL A 41 7.56 -2.71 -4.30
CA VAL A 41 7.42 -2.78 -5.77
C VAL A 41 8.69 -2.37 -6.52
N TYR A 42 9.59 -1.61 -5.87
CA TYR A 42 10.78 -1.08 -6.52
C TYR A 42 11.99 -2.02 -6.40
N ARG A 43 12.70 -2.22 -7.53
CA ARG A 43 13.95 -2.98 -7.59
C ARG A 43 15.06 -2.29 -6.79
N GLY A 44 15.81 -3.09 -6.02
CA GLY A 44 16.94 -2.61 -5.23
C GLY A 44 16.59 -1.82 -3.97
N MET A 45 15.29 -1.74 -3.64
CA MET A 45 14.80 -1.18 -2.38
C MET A 45 14.39 -2.34 -1.46
N ASP A 46 15.36 -2.99 -0.84
CA ASP A 46 15.17 -4.29 -0.17
C ASP A 46 15.22 -4.15 1.35
N ILE A 47 16.35 -3.68 1.88
CA ILE A 47 16.58 -3.55 3.33
C ILE A 47 15.69 -2.45 3.92
N GLY A 48 15.71 -1.26 3.31
CA GLY A 48 14.91 -0.11 3.76
C GLY A 48 13.41 -0.37 3.74
N THR A 49 12.91 -1.15 2.79
CA THR A 49 11.47 -1.51 2.75
C THR A 49 11.13 -2.73 3.58
N GLY A 50 12.16 -3.52 3.99
CA GLY A 50 11.99 -4.81 4.63
C GLY A 50 11.30 -5.82 3.74
N LYS A 51 11.65 -5.81 2.50
CA LYS A 51 11.28 -6.85 1.54
C LYS A 51 11.81 -8.19 2.04
N VAL A 52 11.03 -9.24 1.88
CA VAL A 52 11.48 -10.60 2.21
C VAL A 52 12.68 -10.96 1.34
N PRO A 53 13.69 -11.70 1.86
CA PRO A 53 14.82 -12.12 1.05
C PRO A 53 14.36 -13.00 -0.12
N ARG A 54 15.04 -12.88 -1.25
CA ARG A 54 14.80 -13.76 -2.39
C ARG A 54 15.54 -15.09 -2.20
N ASP A 55 14.85 -16.20 -2.41
CA ASP A 55 15.49 -17.52 -2.38
C ASP A 55 16.54 -17.63 -3.50
N ALA A 56 17.69 -18.23 -3.18
CA ALA A 56 18.76 -18.49 -4.14
C ALA A 56 18.49 -19.71 -5.05
N SER A 57 17.30 -20.33 -4.96
CA SER A 57 16.94 -21.53 -5.71
C SER A 57 16.82 -21.28 -7.22
N ARG A 58 17.04 -22.32 -8.06
CA ARG A 58 16.88 -22.25 -9.53
C ARG A 58 15.52 -21.71 -9.96
N LYS A 59 14.42 -22.00 -9.23
CA LYS A 59 13.08 -21.49 -9.53
C LYS A 59 12.99 -19.97 -9.38
N SER A 60 13.80 -19.35 -8.52
CA SER A 60 13.84 -17.89 -8.40
C SER A 60 14.70 -17.23 -9.49
N GLN A 61 15.51 -18.00 -10.22
CA GLN A 61 16.32 -17.52 -11.35
C GLN A 61 15.54 -17.52 -12.67
N ILE A 62 14.44 -18.25 -12.76
CA ILE A 62 13.54 -18.20 -13.92
C ILE A 62 12.95 -16.78 -13.99
N ALA A 63 13.06 -16.14 -15.14
CA ALA A 63 12.76 -14.74 -15.40
C ALA A 63 11.53 -14.21 -14.63
N ASN A 64 11.73 -13.18 -13.82
CA ASN A 64 10.74 -12.43 -13.07
C ASN A 64 9.96 -13.16 -11.94
N SER A 65 10.40 -14.35 -11.52
CA SER A 65 9.78 -15.03 -10.38
C SER A 65 10.48 -14.67 -9.08
N TYR A 66 9.71 -14.31 -8.06
CA TYR A 66 10.21 -14.00 -6.72
C TYR A 66 9.73 -15.06 -5.74
N TYR A 67 10.65 -15.78 -5.13
CA TYR A 67 10.34 -16.79 -4.12
C TYR A 67 10.99 -16.44 -2.79
N TYR A 68 10.27 -16.71 -1.71
CA TYR A 68 10.80 -16.68 -0.36
C TYR A 68 10.26 -17.89 0.42
N LYS A 69 11.15 -18.65 1.04
CA LYS A 69 10.82 -19.91 1.74
C LYS A 69 9.96 -20.84 0.87
N ARG A 70 10.30 -20.96 -0.41
CA ARG A 70 9.61 -21.73 -1.46
C ARG A 70 8.18 -21.26 -1.81
N VAL A 71 7.74 -20.12 -1.29
CA VAL A 71 6.43 -19.52 -1.60
C VAL A 71 6.60 -18.47 -2.70
N PRO A 72 5.80 -18.52 -3.79
CA PRO A 72 5.82 -17.49 -4.82
C PRO A 72 5.30 -16.16 -4.29
N HIS A 73 6.03 -15.08 -4.60
CA HIS A 73 5.64 -13.71 -4.29
C HIS A 73 5.49 -12.90 -5.57
N HIS A 74 4.37 -12.25 -5.73
CA HIS A 74 4.08 -11.37 -6.86
C HIS A 74 4.18 -9.90 -6.43
N LEU A 75 4.45 -9.03 -7.40
CA LEU A 75 4.52 -7.57 -7.24
C LEU A 75 5.66 -7.08 -6.34
N LEU A 76 6.69 -7.89 -6.15
CA LEU A 76 8.00 -7.44 -5.69
C LEU A 76 8.87 -7.15 -6.91
N ASP A 77 9.72 -6.11 -6.85
CA ASP A 77 10.69 -5.75 -7.89
C ASP A 77 10.11 -5.48 -9.31
N VAL A 78 8.87 -5.04 -9.39
CA VAL A 78 8.17 -4.83 -10.68
C VAL A 78 8.43 -3.45 -11.30
N ALA A 79 9.01 -2.52 -10.54
CA ALA A 79 9.20 -1.14 -10.97
C ALA A 79 10.64 -0.65 -10.78
N SER A 80 11.08 0.28 -11.64
CA SER A 80 12.33 1.01 -11.43
C SER A 80 12.15 2.10 -10.38
N PRO A 81 13.09 2.28 -9.41
CA PRO A 81 13.01 3.35 -8.43
C PRO A 81 13.12 4.75 -9.05
N LYS A 82 13.64 4.88 -10.27
CA LYS A 82 13.72 6.14 -11.00
C LYS A 82 12.35 6.64 -11.49
N ARG A 83 11.36 5.76 -11.63
CA ARG A 83 10.02 6.09 -12.14
C ARG A 83 8.98 5.99 -11.02
N ARG A 84 7.92 6.78 -11.13
CA ARG A 84 6.77 6.67 -10.21
C ARG A 84 5.93 5.47 -10.59
N PHE A 85 5.56 4.67 -9.62
CA PHE A 85 4.63 3.56 -9.76
C PHE A 85 3.28 3.96 -9.14
N THR A 86 2.22 3.81 -9.90
CA THR A 86 0.88 4.31 -9.53
C THR A 86 -0.01 3.20 -8.98
N VAL A 87 -1.05 3.59 -8.24
CA VAL A 87 -2.06 2.65 -7.75
C VAL A 87 -2.83 1.97 -8.89
N ALA A 88 -3.02 2.65 -10.04
CA ALA A 88 -3.64 2.03 -11.22
C ALA A 88 -2.77 0.90 -11.79
N GLN A 89 -1.46 1.12 -11.91
CA GLN A 89 -0.51 0.08 -12.31
C GLN A 89 -0.51 -1.08 -11.31
N TYR A 90 -0.54 -0.77 -10.00
CA TYR A 90 -0.64 -1.79 -8.97
C TYR A 90 -1.90 -2.64 -9.15
N LYS A 91 -3.09 -2.00 -9.24
CA LYS A 91 -4.38 -2.67 -9.41
C LYS A 91 -4.34 -3.63 -10.60
N ASN A 92 -3.90 -3.15 -11.77
CA ASN A 92 -3.84 -3.95 -12.98
C ASN A 92 -2.92 -5.17 -12.84
N LEU A 93 -1.72 -4.99 -12.25
CA LEU A 93 -0.79 -6.09 -12.02
C LEU A 93 -1.31 -7.07 -10.97
N ALA A 94 -1.93 -6.58 -9.89
CA ALA A 94 -2.51 -7.42 -8.85
C ALA A 94 -3.67 -8.28 -9.38
N GLN A 95 -4.56 -7.70 -10.18
CA GLN A 95 -5.66 -8.43 -10.82
C GLN A 95 -5.14 -9.52 -11.78
N LYS A 96 -4.09 -9.21 -12.56
CA LYS A 96 -3.43 -10.22 -13.41
C LYS A 96 -2.81 -11.34 -12.59
N ALA A 97 -2.15 -11.01 -11.47
CA ALA A 97 -1.58 -12.01 -10.56
C ALA A 97 -2.66 -12.89 -9.94
N ILE A 98 -3.76 -12.30 -9.44
CA ILE A 98 -4.89 -13.05 -8.88
C ILE A 98 -5.45 -14.05 -9.91
N LYS A 99 -5.72 -13.59 -11.15
CA LYS A 99 -6.22 -14.48 -12.22
C LYS A 99 -5.26 -15.65 -12.49
N LYS A 100 -3.95 -15.40 -12.54
CA LYS A 100 -2.93 -16.43 -12.75
C LYS A 100 -2.87 -17.44 -11.60
N ILE A 101 -3.04 -16.99 -10.35
CA ILE A 101 -3.02 -17.84 -9.16
C ILE A 101 -4.25 -18.74 -9.15
N LEU A 102 -5.44 -18.16 -9.39
CA LEU A 102 -6.69 -18.90 -9.47
C LEU A 102 -6.70 -19.94 -10.60
N ALA A 103 -6.13 -19.62 -11.76
CA ALA A 103 -5.99 -20.56 -12.87
C ALA A 103 -5.11 -21.77 -12.56
N LYS A 104 -4.26 -21.70 -11.51
CA LYS A 104 -3.47 -22.82 -11.00
C LYS A 104 -4.19 -23.60 -9.88
N GLY A 105 -5.45 -23.29 -9.59
CA GLY A 105 -6.18 -23.88 -8.45
C GLY A 105 -5.66 -23.45 -7.09
N LYS A 106 -4.90 -22.34 -7.01
CA LYS A 106 -4.28 -21.89 -5.77
C LYS A 106 -5.02 -20.69 -5.18
N VAL A 107 -4.79 -20.44 -3.88
CA VAL A 107 -5.40 -19.34 -3.14
C VAL A 107 -4.57 -18.05 -3.31
N PRO A 108 -5.13 -16.96 -3.88
CA PRO A 108 -4.46 -15.68 -3.90
C PRO A 108 -4.49 -15.01 -2.52
N ILE A 109 -3.31 -14.56 -2.04
CA ILE A 109 -3.16 -13.94 -0.72
C ILE A 109 -2.52 -12.56 -0.88
N ILE A 110 -3.28 -11.50 -0.68
CA ILE A 110 -2.73 -10.15 -0.64
C ILE A 110 -2.12 -9.90 0.75
N CYS A 111 -0.84 -9.54 0.80
CA CYS A 111 -0.15 -9.20 2.03
C CYS A 111 0.44 -7.81 1.97
N GLY A 112 0.11 -6.93 2.93
CA GLY A 112 0.76 -5.63 2.96
C GLY A 112 0.21 -4.61 3.93
N GLY A 113 0.83 -3.42 3.87
CA GLY A 113 0.49 -2.28 4.73
C GLY A 113 -0.03 -1.05 3.97
N THR A 114 -0.13 -1.10 2.63
CA THR A 114 -0.62 0.02 1.82
C THR A 114 -2.13 -0.13 1.60
N GLY A 115 -2.92 0.39 2.55
CA GLY A 115 -4.39 0.23 2.56
C GLY A 115 -5.05 0.63 1.23
N PHE A 116 -4.58 1.72 0.59
CA PHE A 116 -5.15 2.14 -0.69
C PHE A 116 -4.88 1.17 -1.85
N TYR A 117 -3.75 0.43 -1.84
CA TYR A 117 -3.50 -0.63 -2.81
C TYR A 117 -4.48 -1.80 -2.62
N ILE A 118 -4.68 -2.20 -1.37
CA ILE A 118 -5.60 -3.27 -1.01
C ILE A 118 -7.01 -2.89 -1.42
N GLN A 119 -7.46 -1.71 -1.05
CA GLN A 119 -8.79 -1.18 -1.38
C GLN A 119 -9.02 -1.12 -2.89
N ALA A 120 -8.02 -0.65 -3.66
CA ALA A 120 -8.12 -0.55 -5.12
C ALA A 120 -8.42 -1.90 -5.79
N VAL A 121 -7.92 -3.00 -5.23
CA VAL A 121 -8.15 -4.36 -5.75
C VAL A 121 -9.44 -4.95 -5.22
N THR A 122 -9.65 -4.92 -3.89
CA THR A 122 -10.77 -5.60 -3.23
C THR A 122 -12.12 -4.93 -3.50
N GLU A 123 -12.13 -3.62 -3.69
CA GLU A 123 -13.34 -2.84 -4.01
C GLU A 123 -13.41 -2.47 -5.50
N ASN A 124 -12.47 -2.97 -6.30
CA ASN A 124 -12.37 -2.71 -7.74
C ASN A 124 -12.46 -1.22 -8.12
N LEU A 125 -11.81 -0.34 -7.34
CA LEU A 125 -11.93 1.12 -7.49
C LEU A 125 -11.62 1.58 -8.92
N GLU A 126 -12.47 2.42 -9.48
CA GLU A 126 -12.18 3.14 -10.72
C GLU A 126 -11.19 4.26 -10.44
N ILE A 127 -9.99 4.12 -10.98
CA ILE A 127 -8.92 5.08 -10.78
C ILE A 127 -8.79 5.93 -12.03
N PRO A 128 -8.96 7.27 -11.94
CA PRO A 128 -8.85 8.15 -13.11
C PRO A 128 -7.51 8.00 -13.82
N GLU A 129 -7.53 7.69 -15.11
CA GLU A 129 -6.35 7.52 -15.96
C GLU A 129 -5.77 8.88 -16.42
N VAL A 130 -5.67 9.84 -15.51
CA VAL A 130 -5.08 11.14 -15.79
C VAL A 130 -3.57 11.05 -15.59
N LYS A 131 -2.81 11.15 -16.70
CA LYS A 131 -1.34 11.18 -16.65
C LYS A 131 -0.86 12.40 -15.87
N PRO A 132 0.19 12.25 -15.02
CA PRO A 132 0.76 13.39 -14.29
C PRO A 132 1.28 14.48 -15.23
N ASP A 133 0.91 15.71 -14.95
CA ASP A 133 1.42 16.91 -15.64
C ASP A 133 2.42 17.64 -14.75
N LEU A 134 3.70 17.44 -15.04
CA LEU A 134 4.77 18.01 -14.23
C LEU A 134 4.81 19.54 -14.30
N LYS A 135 4.46 20.15 -15.46
CA LYS A 135 4.41 21.60 -15.62
C LYS A 135 3.27 22.22 -14.81
N LEU A 136 2.08 21.61 -14.87
CA LEU A 136 0.93 22.02 -14.07
C LEU A 136 1.21 21.86 -12.58
N ARG A 137 1.76 20.74 -12.17
CA ARG A 137 2.13 20.50 -10.76
C ARG A 137 3.13 21.53 -10.24
N ALA A 138 4.17 21.84 -11.02
CA ALA A 138 5.15 22.85 -10.65
C ALA A 138 4.51 24.25 -10.48
N ARG A 139 3.50 24.59 -11.28
CA ARG A 139 2.72 25.83 -11.09
C ARG A 139 1.88 25.78 -9.82
N LEU A 140 1.17 24.67 -9.58
CA LEU A 140 0.35 24.48 -8.39
C LEU A 140 1.18 24.42 -7.10
N GLU A 141 2.40 23.90 -7.17
CA GLU A 141 3.35 23.89 -6.04
C GLU A 141 3.81 25.29 -5.60
N LYS A 142 3.64 26.33 -6.41
CA LYS A 142 3.91 27.71 -6.02
C LYS A 142 2.75 28.38 -5.26
N ILE A 143 1.54 27.81 -5.32
CA ILE A 143 0.34 28.37 -4.72
C ILE A 143 0.24 27.92 -3.25
N ALA A 144 -0.15 28.79 -2.34
CA ALA A 144 -0.35 28.46 -0.92
C ALA A 144 -1.44 27.39 -0.74
N THR A 145 -1.28 26.50 0.26
CA THR A 145 -2.21 25.37 0.49
C THR A 145 -3.65 25.82 0.70
N LYS A 146 -3.86 26.95 1.40
CA LYS A 146 -5.18 27.57 1.60
C LYS A 146 -5.84 27.97 0.28
N GLU A 147 -5.07 28.53 -0.64
CA GLU A 147 -5.57 28.96 -1.96
C GLU A 147 -5.84 27.76 -2.88
N LEU A 148 -5.02 26.71 -2.83
CA LEU A 148 -5.32 25.45 -3.52
C LEU A 148 -6.66 24.85 -3.04
N TYR A 149 -6.92 24.89 -1.74
CA TYR A 149 -8.17 24.42 -1.18
C TYR A 149 -9.36 25.27 -1.64
N LYS A 150 -9.27 26.60 -1.60
CA LYS A 150 -10.31 27.51 -2.13
C LYS A 150 -10.60 27.27 -3.61
N LYS A 151 -9.55 27.05 -4.44
CA LYS A 151 -9.73 26.70 -5.86
C LYS A 151 -10.50 25.39 -6.01
N LEU A 152 -10.17 24.38 -5.21
CA LEU A 152 -10.87 23.10 -5.22
C LEU A 152 -12.33 23.26 -4.76
N GLN A 153 -12.61 24.09 -3.74
CA GLN A 153 -13.98 24.39 -3.29
C GLN A 153 -14.86 24.97 -4.39
N LYS A 154 -14.29 25.85 -5.24
CA LYS A 154 -15.02 26.44 -6.38
C LYS A 154 -15.27 25.44 -7.51
N LEU A 155 -14.30 24.54 -7.78
CA LEU A 155 -14.36 23.63 -8.93
C LEU A 155 -15.02 22.29 -8.62
N ASP A 156 -14.92 21.81 -7.38
CA ASP A 156 -15.51 20.55 -6.91
C ASP A 156 -15.80 20.65 -5.40
N PRO A 157 -16.93 21.31 -5.00
CA PRO A 157 -17.31 21.49 -3.59
C PRO A 157 -17.42 20.17 -2.84
N ARG A 158 -17.93 19.14 -3.51
CA ARG A 158 -18.09 17.80 -2.95
C ARG A 158 -16.72 17.22 -2.56
N ARG A 159 -15.76 17.24 -3.51
CA ARG A 159 -14.42 16.73 -3.25
C ARG A 159 -13.68 17.55 -2.20
N ALA A 160 -13.90 18.85 -2.15
CA ALA A 160 -13.33 19.72 -1.12
C ALA A 160 -13.80 19.36 0.28
N GLY A 161 -15.07 18.98 0.45
CA GLY A 161 -15.62 18.53 1.74
C GLY A 161 -15.03 17.19 2.24
N GLU A 162 -14.59 16.32 1.33
CA GLU A 162 -14.07 14.99 1.65
C GLU A 162 -12.55 14.94 1.81
N ILE A 163 -11.82 15.92 1.25
CA ILE A 163 -10.37 15.90 1.19
C ILE A 163 -9.75 16.54 2.43
N ASP A 164 -8.62 16.00 2.88
CA ASP A 164 -7.80 16.66 3.89
C ASP A 164 -7.26 17.98 3.33
N ARG A 165 -7.81 19.11 3.80
CA ARG A 165 -7.49 20.47 3.38
C ARG A 165 -6.04 20.88 3.59
N PHE A 166 -5.32 20.19 4.46
CA PHE A 166 -3.92 20.45 4.75
C PHE A 166 -2.99 19.55 3.90
N ASN A 167 -3.53 18.58 3.18
CA ASN A 167 -2.75 17.68 2.35
C ASN A 167 -2.52 18.25 0.95
N ARG A 168 -1.51 19.08 0.84
CA ARG A 168 -1.11 19.77 -0.39
C ARG A 168 -1.03 18.83 -1.61
N ARG A 169 -0.42 17.65 -1.45
CA ARG A 169 -0.28 16.68 -2.55
C ARG A 169 -1.63 16.19 -3.06
N ARG A 170 -2.59 15.97 -2.17
CA ARG A 170 -3.96 15.57 -2.54
C ARG A 170 -4.71 16.70 -3.23
N LEU A 171 -4.59 17.95 -2.74
CA LEU A 171 -5.18 19.13 -3.36
C LEU A 171 -4.67 19.32 -4.78
N ILE A 172 -3.35 19.30 -4.98
CA ILE A 172 -2.73 19.42 -6.30
C ILE A 172 -3.22 18.30 -7.24
N ARG A 173 -3.32 17.06 -6.75
CA ARG A 173 -3.82 15.96 -7.59
C ARG A 173 -5.29 16.11 -7.96
N ALA A 174 -6.13 16.57 -7.07
CA ALA A 174 -7.53 16.85 -7.36
C ALA A 174 -7.68 17.95 -8.43
N LEU A 175 -6.99 19.06 -8.26
CA LEU A 175 -6.96 20.15 -9.24
C LEU A 175 -6.39 19.71 -10.59
N GLU A 176 -5.32 18.90 -10.60
CA GLU A 176 -4.75 18.35 -11.83
C GLU A 176 -5.77 17.52 -12.61
N ILE A 177 -6.55 16.67 -11.92
CA ILE A 177 -7.60 15.87 -12.55
C ILE A 177 -8.63 16.80 -13.19
N ILE A 178 -9.13 17.79 -12.44
CA ILE A 178 -10.15 18.73 -12.93
C ILE A 178 -9.63 19.52 -14.12
N TYR A 179 -8.45 20.11 -14.03
CA TYR A 179 -7.88 20.91 -15.14
C TYR A 179 -7.61 20.09 -16.41
N LYS A 180 -7.33 18.80 -16.27
CA LYS A 180 -7.09 17.91 -17.42
C LYS A 180 -8.34 17.30 -18.03
N THR A 181 -9.36 17.11 -17.24
CA THR A 181 -10.59 16.44 -17.69
C THR A 181 -11.74 17.40 -17.95
N GLY A 182 -11.66 18.63 -17.43
CA GLY A 182 -12.78 19.56 -17.40
C GLY A 182 -13.93 19.12 -16.50
N LYS A 183 -13.78 18.03 -15.74
CA LYS A 183 -14.83 17.41 -14.92
C LYS A 183 -14.41 17.34 -13.45
N PRO A 184 -15.37 17.37 -12.51
CA PRO A 184 -15.10 17.09 -11.10
C PRO A 184 -14.34 15.80 -10.91
N VAL A 185 -13.58 15.68 -9.80
CA VAL A 185 -12.86 14.45 -9.49
C VAL A 185 -13.87 13.32 -9.37
N PRO A 186 -13.73 12.20 -10.10
CA PRO A 186 -14.63 11.07 -9.97
C PRO A 186 -14.78 10.65 -8.51
N THR A 187 -16.01 10.39 -8.07
CA THR A 187 -16.23 9.77 -6.77
C THR A 187 -15.53 8.42 -6.80
N LEU A 188 -14.65 8.15 -5.85
CA LEU A 188 -14.21 6.78 -5.62
C LEU A 188 -15.46 6.05 -5.12
N VAL A 189 -16.20 5.43 -6.01
CA VAL A 189 -17.42 4.72 -5.68
C VAL A 189 -17.00 3.53 -4.83
N ILE A 190 -17.21 3.64 -3.52
CA ILE A 190 -17.32 2.48 -2.65
C ILE A 190 -18.71 1.95 -2.95
N PRO A 191 -18.86 0.74 -3.51
CA PRO A 191 -20.20 0.19 -3.73
C PRO A 191 -20.93 0.16 -2.40
N ALA A 192 -22.01 0.92 -2.30
CA ALA A 192 -22.88 0.89 -1.14
C ALA A 192 -23.37 -0.55 -0.94
N LYS A 193 -23.24 -1.07 0.27
CA LYS A 193 -23.85 -2.35 0.65
C LYS A 193 -25.35 -2.26 0.44
N ALA A 194 -25.91 -3.22 -0.27
CA ALA A 194 -27.32 -3.54 -0.14
C ALA A 194 -27.63 -3.81 1.34
N GLY A 195 -28.52 -3.02 1.93
CA GLY A 195 -29.10 -3.24 3.24
C GLY A 195 -28.33 -2.64 4.43
N ILE A 196 -28.51 -1.36 4.68
CA ILE A 196 -28.85 -0.71 5.95
C ILE A 196 -29.12 0.75 5.60
N GLN A 197 -30.39 1.09 5.52
CA GLN A 197 -30.85 2.48 5.63
C GLN A 197 -30.65 2.93 7.08
N LYS A 198 -29.74 3.87 7.29
CA LYS A 198 -29.89 4.91 8.31
C LYS A 198 -29.49 6.22 7.66
N SER A 199 -30.47 7.05 7.55
CA SER A 199 -30.46 8.39 7.01
C SER A 199 -29.50 9.30 7.78
N GLU A 200 -28.45 9.78 7.08
CA GLU A 200 -27.86 11.08 7.39
C GLU A 200 -27.91 11.94 6.14
N PRO A 201 -28.22 13.26 6.27
CA PRO A 201 -28.53 14.11 5.12
C PRO A 201 -27.25 14.44 4.34
N GLY A 202 -27.23 14.12 3.05
CA GLY A 202 -26.21 14.60 2.12
C GLY A 202 -25.65 13.60 1.10
N PHE A 203 -26.00 12.31 1.14
CA PHE A 203 -25.43 11.33 0.20
C PHE A 203 -26.52 10.72 -0.69
N ARG A 204 -26.75 11.29 -1.88
CA ARG A 204 -27.59 10.64 -2.91
C ARG A 204 -26.72 9.68 -3.73
N VAL A 205 -27.01 8.40 -3.61
CA VAL A 205 -26.49 7.34 -4.49
C VAL A 205 -27.34 7.33 -5.76
N THR A 206 -26.72 7.55 -6.92
CA THR A 206 -27.38 7.37 -8.21
C THR A 206 -27.57 5.87 -8.45
N PRO A 207 -28.81 5.37 -8.74
CA PRO A 207 -29.06 3.98 -9.11
C PRO A 207 -28.50 3.73 -10.50
N GLY A 208 -27.62 2.75 -10.69
CA GLY A 208 -27.20 2.36 -12.02
C GLY A 208 -25.84 1.68 -12.18
N MET A 209 -24.99 1.62 -11.16
CA MET A 209 -23.70 0.91 -11.27
C MET A 209 -23.58 -0.19 -10.23
N THR A 210 -24.02 -1.38 -10.59
CA THR A 210 -23.75 -2.64 -9.88
C THR A 210 -22.27 -3.01 -10.02
N ASN A 211 -21.41 -2.43 -9.21
CA ASN A 211 -20.04 -2.89 -9.09
C ASN A 211 -20.03 -4.08 -8.11
N THR A 212 -20.29 -5.26 -8.63
CA THR A 212 -20.19 -6.49 -7.86
C THR A 212 -18.74 -6.69 -7.46
N ASN A 213 -18.48 -6.78 -6.13
CA ASN A 213 -17.18 -7.26 -5.63
C ASN A 213 -16.78 -8.50 -6.43
N SER A 214 -15.68 -8.41 -7.16
CA SER A 214 -15.20 -9.50 -8.03
C SER A 214 -14.74 -10.73 -7.25
N PHE A 215 -14.57 -10.60 -5.91
CA PHE A 215 -14.04 -11.63 -5.04
C PHE A 215 -14.89 -11.77 -3.77
N ASP A 216 -15.04 -12.98 -3.28
CA ASP A 216 -15.32 -13.22 -1.88
C ASP A 216 -14.02 -13.03 -1.10
N THR A 217 -14.01 -12.16 -0.09
CA THR A 217 -12.75 -11.68 0.52
C THR A 217 -12.78 -11.80 2.02
N LEU A 218 -11.83 -12.57 2.56
CA LEU A 218 -11.55 -12.63 4.00
C LEU A 218 -10.40 -11.66 4.34
N PHE A 219 -10.66 -10.73 5.26
CA PHE A 219 -9.65 -9.81 5.78
C PHE A 219 -9.20 -10.25 7.17
N LEU A 220 -7.90 -10.50 7.32
CA LEU A 220 -7.25 -10.79 8.59
C LEU A 220 -6.29 -9.66 8.95
N GLY A 221 -6.48 -9.06 10.12
CA GLY A 221 -5.64 -7.98 10.63
C GLY A 221 -4.81 -8.43 11.83
N ILE A 222 -3.48 -8.26 11.77
CA ILE A 222 -2.63 -8.58 12.92
C ILE A 222 -2.77 -7.49 13.97
N LYS A 223 -3.21 -7.88 15.17
CA LYS A 223 -3.33 -7.00 16.33
C LYS A 223 -2.00 -6.96 17.08
N LYS A 224 -1.53 -5.75 17.35
CA LYS A 224 -0.35 -5.48 18.18
C LYS A 224 -0.61 -4.24 19.01
N SER A 225 -0.17 -4.25 20.26
CA SER A 225 -0.25 -3.07 21.13
C SER A 225 0.69 -1.97 20.62
N PRO A 226 0.41 -0.69 20.91
CA PRO A 226 1.30 0.40 20.56
C PRO A 226 2.72 0.24 21.15
N GLN A 227 2.82 -0.30 22.37
CA GLN A 227 4.09 -0.51 23.05
C GLN A 227 4.90 -1.62 22.37
N GLU A 228 4.29 -2.77 22.07
CA GLU A 228 4.94 -3.84 21.28
C GLU A 228 5.46 -3.30 19.95
N LEU A 229 4.63 -2.55 19.21
CA LEU A 229 5.04 -1.98 17.93
C LEU A 229 6.24 -1.05 18.06
N LYS A 230 6.30 -0.22 19.09
CA LYS A 230 7.42 0.68 19.35
C LYS A 230 8.72 -0.11 19.53
N THR A 231 8.70 -1.15 20.37
CA THR A 231 9.85 -2.03 20.61
C THR A 231 10.29 -2.76 19.33
N LEU A 232 9.35 -3.38 18.62
CA LEU A 232 9.62 -4.10 17.38
C LEU A 232 10.14 -3.18 16.26
N ILE A 233 9.67 -1.94 16.18
CA ILE A 233 10.14 -0.93 15.23
C ILE A 233 11.59 -0.56 15.55
N ALA A 234 11.92 -0.30 16.83
CA ALA A 234 13.27 0.04 17.25
C ALA A 234 14.26 -1.09 16.94
N GLN A 235 13.93 -2.33 17.32
CA GLN A 235 14.75 -3.52 17.05
C GLN A 235 14.97 -3.72 15.53
N ARG A 236 13.90 -3.61 14.75
CA ARG A 236 13.96 -3.77 13.30
C ARG A 236 14.79 -2.68 12.64
N LEU A 237 14.69 -1.44 13.10
CA LEU A 237 15.51 -0.33 12.60
C LEU A 237 16.99 -0.59 12.83
N GLN A 238 17.39 -0.98 14.04
CA GLN A 238 18.78 -1.31 14.38
C GLN A 238 19.30 -2.47 13.55
N LYS A 239 18.50 -3.54 13.41
CA LYS A 239 18.84 -4.69 12.57
C LYS A 239 19.11 -4.27 11.12
N ARG A 240 18.27 -3.44 10.53
CA ARG A 240 18.41 -2.97 9.13
C ARG A 240 19.61 -2.05 8.94
N LEU A 241 19.92 -1.21 9.91
CA LEU A 241 21.13 -0.39 9.88
C LEU A 241 22.38 -1.26 9.85
N LYS A 242 22.43 -2.33 10.67
CA LYS A 242 23.53 -3.32 10.67
C LYS A 242 23.60 -4.12 9.36
N GLN A 243 22.46 -4.37 8.70
CA GLN A 243 22.38 -5.07 7.41
C GLN A 243 22.82 -4.23 6.20
N GLY A 244 23.17 -2.96 6.39
CA GLY A 244 23.67 -2.11 5.31
C GLY A 244 22.59 -1.23 4.66
N MET A 245 21.53 -0.85 5.37
CA MET A 245 20.47 0.01 4.83
C MET A 245 21.02 1.35 4.29
N ILE A 246 22.07 1.92 4.91
CA ILE A 246 22.74 3.13 4.40
C ILE A 246 23.45 2.85 3.07
N ALA A 247 24.15 1.71 2.96
CA ALA A 247 24.81 1.30 1.73
C ALA A 247 23.81 1.07 0.58
N GLU A 248 22.62 0.55 0.87
CA GLU A 248 21.52 0.43 -0.11
C GLU A 248 21.16 1.80 -0.71
N VAL A 249 21.02 2.84 0.11
CA VAL A 249 20.67 4.20 -0.35
C VAL A 249 21.81 4.80 -1.18
N ILE A 250 23.08 4.59 -0.80
CA ILE A 250 24.25 5.00 -1.57
C ILE A 250 24.23 4.32 -2.95
N LYS A 251 23.99 3.02 -2.98
CA LYS A 251 23.93 2.23 -4.23
C LYS A 251 22.82 2.76 -5.14
N LEU A 252 21.63 3.01 -4.62
CA LEU A 252 20.50 3.56 -5.39
C LEU A 252 20.86 4.94 -5.98
N HIS A 253 21.51 5.80 -5.20
CA HIS A 253 21.93 7.11 -5.68
C HIS A 253 23.00 6.99 -6.78
N ARG A 254 24.02 6.16 -6.60
CA ARG A 254 25.05 5.87 -7.63
C ARG A 254 24.44 5.30 -8.92
N GLN A 255 23.35 4.57 -8.81
CA GLN A 255 22.58 4.05 -9.95
C GLN A 255 21.69 5.11 -10.62
N GLY A 256 21.74 6.37 -10.18
CA GLY A 256 21.04 7.51 -10.77
C GLY A 256 19.64 7.78 -10.20
N VAL A 257 19.33 7.31 -8.99
CA VAL A 257 18.14 7.78 -8.24
C VAL A 257 18.51 9.11 -7.58
N SER A 258 17.83 10.19 -7.97
CA SER A 258 18.12 11.53 -7.46
C SER A 258 17.80 11.67 -5.96
N TRP A 259 18.47 12.61 -5.27
CA TRP A 259 18.19 12.93 -3.87
C TRP A 259 16.73 13.32 -3.65
N GLN A 260 16.17 14.10 -4.57
CA GLN A 260 14.74 14.46 -4.54
C GLN A 260 13.86 13.21 -4.61
N ARG A 261 14.22 12.24 -5.46
CA ARG A 261 13.45 11.00 -5.57
C ARG A 261 13.54 10.14 -4.30
N LEU A 262 14.71 10.10 -3.66
CA LEU A 262 14.91 9.44 -2.37
C LEU A 262 14.07 10.12 -1.26
N ASP A 263 14.02 11.46 -1.26
CA ASP A 263 13.14 12.21 -0.35
C ASP A 263 11.65 11.92 -0.59
N ASP A 264 11.21 11.81 -1.85
CA ASP A 264 9.84 11.47 -2.23
C ASP A 264 9.39 10.08 -1.71
N PHE A 265 10.30 9.11 -1.60
CA PHE A 265 10.00 7.83 -0.98
C PHE A 265 9.62 7.96 0.50
N GLY A 266 10.16 8.95 1.21
CA GLY A 266 9.91 9.15 2.64
C GLY A 266 10.62 8.13 3.51
N LEU A 267 10.28 8.11 4.81
CA LEU A 267 10.80 7.15 5.80
C LEU A 267 12.32 6.95 5.68
N GLU A 268 12.77 5.70 5.58
CA GLU A 268 14.17 5.30 5.54
C GLU A 268 14.98 6.07 4.50
N TYR A 269 14.48 6.14 3.27
CA TYR A 269 15.19 6.75 2.15
C TYR A 269 15.35 8.26 2.31
N ARG A 270 14.34 8.95 2.83
CA ARG A 270 14.38 10.40 3.11
C ARG A 270 15.45 10.75 4.14
N TRP A 271 15.39 10.08 5.28
CA TRP A 271 16.26 10.44 6.40
C TRP A 271 17.71 10.05 6.15
N ILE A 272 17.95 8.90 5.52
CA ILE A 272 19.29 8.49 5.09
C ILE A 272 19.83 9.44 4.01
N ALA A 273 19.00 9.85 3.04
CA ALA A 273 19.44 10.83 2.03
C ALA A 273 19.85 12.16 2.65
N LYS A 274 19.14 12.67 3.68
CA LYS A 274 19.53 13.87 4.41
C LYS A 274 20.85 13.71 5.16
N TYR A 275 21.06 12.57 5.79
CA TYR A 275 22.31 12.23 6.46
C TYR A 275 23.48 12.18 5.49
N LEU A 276 23.35 11.48 4.35
CA LEU A 276 24.36 11.38 3.32
C LEU A 276 24.73 12.73 2.68
N GLN A 277 23.77 13.66 2.64
CA GLN A 277 24.00 15.05 2.22
C GLN A 277 24.55 15.94 3.35
N LYS A 278 24.96 15.37 4.50
CA LYS A 278 25.50 16.10 5.67
C LYS A 278 24.55 17.17 6.25
N ARG A 279 23.22 17.04 5.99
CA ARG A 279 22.21 17.98 6.50
C ARG A 279 21.80 17.70 7.95
N ILE A 280 22.07 16.50 8.44
CA ILE A 280 21.78 16.04 9.82
C ILE A 280 22.83 15.05 10.26
N SER A 281 23.02 14.90 11.60
CA SER A 281 23.89 13.87 12.15
C SER A 281 23.24 12.47 12.04
N ARG A 282 24.04 11.43 12.31
CA ARG A 282 23.57 10.04 12.32
C ARG A 282 22.54 9.79 13.41
N GLU A 283 22.74 10.38 14.59
CA GLU A 283 21.86 10.26 15.76
C GLU A 283 20.51 10.90 15.47
N VAL A 284 20.50 12.10 14.85
CA VAL A 284 19.29 12.80 14.43
C VAL A 284 18.55 11.97 13.36
N MET A 285 19.27 11.40 12.40
CA MET A 285 18.69 10.52 11.39
C MET A 285 17.94 9.34 12.03
N ILE A 286 18.60 8.62 12.96
CA ILE A 286 18.02 7.43 13.61
C ILE A 286 16.79 7.82 14.42
N SER A 287 16.89 8.85 15.26
CA SER A 287 15.80 9.33 16.13
C SER A 287 14.58 9.75 15.31
N ARG A 288 14.79 10.57 14.26
CA ARG A 288 13.70 11.05 13.40
C ARG A 288 13.07 9.91 12.61
N LEU A 289 13.87 8.99 12.08
CA LEU A 289 13.40 7.84 11.33
C LEU A 289 12.53 6.93 12.19
N GLN A 290 12.96 6.61 13.41
CA GLN A 290 12.17 5.81 14.35
C GLN A 290 10.80 6.43 14.59
N LYS A 291 10.75 7.73 14.94
CA LYS A 291 9.49 8.46 15.16
C LYS A 291 8.58 8.45 13.91
N GLU A 292 9.15 8.64 12.72
CA GLU A 292 8.35 8.58 11.48
C GLU A 292 7.78 7.17 11.21
N ILE A 293 8.53 6.11 11.49
CA ILE A 293 8.04 4.72 11.34
C ILE A 293 6.92 4.44 12.35
N GLU A 294 7.04 4.91 13.60
CA GLU A 294 5.98 4.80 14.62
C GLU A 294 4.71 5.53 14.17
N HIS A 295 4.84 6.76 13.68
CA HIS A 295 3.71 7.52 13.11
C HIS A 295 3.11 6.82 11.88
N PHE A 296 3.95 6.19 11.05
CA PHE A 296 3.47 5.42 9.90
C PHE A 296 2.66 4.20 10.35
N ALA A 297 3.15 3.44 11.33
CA ALA A 297 2.42 2.31 11.91
C ALA A 297 1.06 2.75 12.50
N LYS A 298 1.02 3.87 13.23
CA LYS A 298 -0.23 4.45 13.74
C LYS A 298 -1.21 4.80 12.61
N ARG A 299 -0.73 5.43 11.53
CA ARG A 299 -1.57 5.74 10.36
C ARG A 299 -2.14 4.48 9.69
N GLN A 300 -1.33 3.41 9.58
CA GLN A 300 -1.80 2.12 9.04
C GLN A 300 -2.91 1.52 9.92
N THR A 301 -2.72 1.48 11.23
CA THR A 301 -3.73 0.98 12.17
C THR A 301 -5.02 1.79 12.09
N THR A 302 -4.92 3.12 12.06
CA THR A 302 -6.10 4.00 11.91
C THR A 302 -6.82 3.77 10.58
N TRP A 303 -6.08 3.55 9.49
CA TRP A 303 -6.67 3.23 8.20
C TRP A 303 -7.45 1.92 8.24
N PHE A 304 -6.84 0.86 8.75
CA PHE A 304 -7.45 -0.47 8.78
C PHE A 304 -8.64 -0.55 9.73
N LYS A 305 -8.63 0.15 10.87
CA LYS A 305 -9.77 0.19 11.79
C LYS A 305 -11.09 0.69 11.17
N ARG A 306 -11.03 1.41 10.05
CA ARG A 306 -12.23 1.87 9.32
C ARG A 306 -12.97 0.73 8.62
N ASN A 307 -12.29 -0.35 8.29
CA ASN A 307 -12.92 -1.51 7.64
C ASN A 307 -13.40 -2.50 8.71
N LYS A 308 -14.70 -2.49 8.97
CA LYS A 308 -15.35 -3.38 9.96
C LYS A 308 -15.37 -4.86 9.56
N LYS A 309 -14.99 -5.22 8.31
CA LYS A 309 -14.90 -6.61 7.86
C LYS A 309 -13.60 -7.30 8.30
N ILE A 310 -12.65 -6.57 8.88
CA ILE A 310 -11.39 -7.13 9.31
C ILE A 310 -11.61 -7.95 10.58
N ARG A 311 -11.26 -9.23 10.52
CA ARG A 311 -11.12 -10.10 11.68
C ARG A 311 -9.71 -9.90 12.24
N TRP A 312 -9.63 -9.34 13.44
CA TRP A 312 -8.34 -9.10 14.10
C TRP A 312 -7.86 -10.39 14.76
N ILE A 313 -6.60 -10.74 14.52
CA ILE A 313 -5.95 -11.96 15.01
C ILE A 313 -4.71 -11.61 15.83
N GLU A 314 -4.41 -12.45 16.80
CA GLU A 314 -3.25 -12.35 17.68
C GLU A 314 -2.18 -13.38 17.34
N ASN A 315 -2.58 -14.53 16.78
CA ASN A 315 -1.69 -15.64 16.45
C ASN A 315 -2.10 -16.38 15.16
N GLU A 316 -1.25 -17.31 14.75
CA GLU A 316 -1.42 -18.11 13.54
C GLU A 316 -2.58 -19.09 13.60
N SER A 317 -2.83 -19.67 14.79
CA SER A 317 -3.93 -20.63 14.97
C SER A 317 -5.30 -19.99 14.68
N GLN A 318 -5.55 -18.80 15.24
CA GLN A 318 -6.77 -18.05 14.94
C GLN A 318 -6.91 -17.74 13.44
N ALA A 319 -5.79 -17.39 12.78
CA ALA A 319 -5.80 -17.15 11.34
C ALA A 319 -6.20 -18.43 10.58
N GLY A 320 -5.62 -19.57 10.95
CA GLY A 320 -5.89 -20.86 10.34
C GLY A 320 -7.37 -21.25 10.42
N ASN A 321 -7.99 -21.11 11.59
CA ASN A 321 -9.40 -21.42 11.80
C ASN A 321 -10.32 -20.54 10.92
N PHE A 322 -10.09 -19.23 10.89
CA PHE A 322 -10.88 -18.34 10.03
C PHE A 322 -10.72 -18.63 8.54
N ILE A 323 -9.51 -19.03 8.11
CA ILE A 323 -9.26 -19.37 6.71
C ILE A 323 -9.91 -20.69 6.34
N GLN A 324 -9.81 -21.70 7.21
CA GLN A 324 -10.46 -23.01 7.00
C GLN A 324 -11.97 -22.83 6.82
N GLU A 325 -12.62 -22.16 7.78
CA GLU A 325 -14.05 -21.84 7.70
C GLU A 325 -14.42 -21.07 6.41
N PHE A 326 -13.54 -20.17 5.96
CA PHE A 326 -13.78 -19.38 4.77
C PHE A 326 -13.62 -20.18 3.47
N ILE A 327 -12.67 -21.12 3.42
CA ILE A 327 -12.41 -21.93 2.23
C ILE A 327 -13.46 -23.04 2.06
N GLU A 328 -13.99 -23.57 3.14
CA GLU A 328 -15.00 -24.66 3.12
C GLU A 328 -16.42 -24.17 2.74
N LYS A 329 -16.74 -22.90 2.95
CA LYS A 329 -17.98 -22.26 2.50
C LYS A 329 -17.97 -21.99 0.99
#